data_7a6d22b3054204fe5c9ad727f09cc7f4
#
_entry.id   7a6d22b3054204fe5c9ad727f09cc7f4
#
_cell.length_a   1.000
_cell.length_b   1.000
_cell.length_c   1.000
_cell.angle_alpha   90.00
_cell.angle_beta   90.00
_cell.angle_gamma   90.00
#
_symmetry.space_group_name_H-M   'P 1'
#
loop_
_entity.id
_entity.type
_entity.pdbx_description
1 polymer ?
#
loop_
_entity_poly.entity_id
_entity_poly.type
_entity_poly.pdbx_seq_one_letter_code
_entity_poly.pdbx_strand_id
1 'polypeptide(L)'
;MWIHGEIQLTIPLDFYYKYMTRYKRNYGKLYGGVDVNTDRVNLAIVDRYGRLRDVKTFWFEDVARKGYPRRKARILVGIAIHEMLQYAYHHGVRTLFLENPSVLGKLRLLWIKDGKILHRNYNWKVSVFRNSIIEMRAIKTLLYSIKVDYVNPKGTTRSKEHNETMIKNGLDKHTTSAYLIAVRGIKRHAMMLKAIV
;
A
#
# COMPACT_ATOMS: atom_id res chain seq x y z
N MET A 1 -12.81 52.33 6.01
CA MET A 1 -12.12 51.39 6.92
C MET A 1 -12.35 49.99 6.37
N TRP A 2 -11.32 49.30 5.84
CA TRP A 2 -11.45 47.92 5.35
C TRP A 2 -11.17 46.97 6.52
N ILE A 3 -12.11 46.08 6.82
CA ILE A 3 -11.91 45.06 7.84
C ILE A 3 -11.45 43.79 7.07
N HIS A 4 -10.20 43.39 7.36
CA HIS A 4 -9.68 42.12 6.84
C HIS A 4 -10.00 41.03 7.85
N GLY A 5 -10.69 39.98 7.39
CA GLY A 5 -10.98 38.78 8.16
C GLY A 5 -10.40 37.54 7.47
N GLU A 6 -9.91 36.59 8.25
CA GLU A 6 -9.48 35.29 7.77
C GLU A 6 -10.53 34.23 8.10
N ILE A 7 -10.94 33.43 7.13
CA ILE A 7 -11.87 32.32 7.33
C ILE A 7 -11.07 31.02 7.21
N GLN A 8 -10.98 30.27 8.32
CA GLN A 8 -10.38 28.95 8.34
C GLN A 8 -11.46 27.86 8.17
N LEU A 9 -11.32 27.05 7.13
CA LEU A 9 -12.19 25.91 6.87
C LEU A 9 -11.46 24.61 7.15
N THR A 10 -12.04 23.77 8.00
CA THR A 10 -11.56 22.41 8.23
C THR A 10 -12.40 21.45 7.39
N ILE A 11 -11.78 20.80 6.41
CA ILE A 11 -12.44 19.82 5.56
C ILE A 11 -11.82 18.43 5.77
N PRO A 12 -12.61 17.34 5.69
CA PRO A 12 -12.07 15.98 5.73
C PRO A 12 -11.06 15.77 4.60
N LEU A 13 -9.98 15.09 4.92
CA LEU A 13 -8.85 14.95 4.01
C LEU A 13 -9.20 14.08 2.78
N ASP A 14 -10.04 13.07 2.95
CA ASP A 14 -10.60 12.26 1.86
C ASP A 14 -11.46 13.10 0.90
N PHE A 15 -12.27 14.02 1.44
CA PHE A 15 -13.05 14.96 0.64
C PHE A 15 -12.13 15.89 -0.16
N TYR A 16 -11.10 16.47 0.47
CA TYR A 16 -10.12 17.31 -0.21
C TYR A 16 -9.46 16.59 -1.38
N TYR A 17 -8.97 15.35 -1.17
CA TYR A 17 -8.32 14.59 -2.24
C TYR A 17 -9.26 14.13 -3.33
N LYS A 18 -10.48 13.78 -2.99
CA LYS A 18 -11.52 13.49 -3.98
C LYS A 18 -11.80 14.70 -4.86
N TYR A 19 -11.79 15.90 -4.27
CA TYR A 19 -11.93 17.15 -5.01
C TYR A 19 -10.71 17.47 -5.87
N MET A 20 -9.51 17.21 -5.35
CA MET A 20 -8.24 17.43 -6.03
C MET A 20 -7.89 16.37 -7.08
N THR A 21 -8.69 15.32 -7.25
CA THR A 21 -8.42 14.31 -8.26
C THR A 21 -8.39 14.91 -9.66
N ARG A 22 -7.33 14.61 -10.41
CA ARG A 22 -7.21 14.99 -11.83
C ARG A 22 -8.00 14.05 -12.74
N TYR A 23 -8.35 12.88 -12.23
CA TYR A 23 -8.92 11.77 -12.97
C TYR A 23 -10.34 11.46 -12.45
N LYS A 24 -11.35 12.03 -13.08
CA LYS A 24 -12.76 11.82 -12.69
C LYS A 24 -13.20 10.36 -12.77
N ARG A 25 -12.59 9.58 -13.66
CA ARG A 25 -12.86 8.13 -13.83
C ARG A 25 -11.58 7.38 -14.16
N ASN A 26 -11.44 6.19 -13.59
CA ASN A 26 -10.39 5.25 -13.94
C ASN A 26 -11.00 4.11 -14.77
N TYR A 27 -10.66 4.05 -16.05
CA TYR A 27 -11.13 3.02 -16.99
C TYR A 27 -10.24 1.78 -17.03
N GLY A 28 -9.26 1.69 -16.16
CA GLY A 28 -8.36 0.54 -16.08
C GLY A 28 -9.10 -0.77 -15.87
N LYS A 29 -8.50 -1.87 -16.35
CA LYS A 29 -9.04 -3.23 -16.26
C LYS A 29 -8.15 -4.16 -15.43
N LEU A 30 -7.02 -3.64 -14.94
CA LEU A 30 -6.04 -4.40 -14.18
C LEU A 30 -6.22 -4.18 -12.67
N TYR A 31 -5.59 -5.06 -11.91
CA TYR A 31 -5.60 -5.09 -10.47
C TYR A 31 -4.16 -5.07 -9.96
N GLY A 32 -3.92 -4.41 -8.83
CA GLY A 32 -2.62 -4.40 -8.22
C GLY A 32 -2.66 -4.99 -6.82
N GLY A 33 -1.66 -5.76 -6.45
CA GLY A 33 -1.40 -6.15 -5.06
C GLY A 33 -0.17 -5.43 -4.55
N VAL A 34 -0.21 -5.00 -3.31
CA VAL A 34 0.85 -4.20 -2.71
C VAL A 34 1.35 -4.85 -1.42
N ASP A 35 2.64 -5.13 -1.37
CA ASP A 35 3.36 -5.53 -0.17
C ASP A 35 4.21 -4.36 0.33
N VAL A 36 4.00 -3.94 1.60
CA VAL A 36 4.66 -2.78 2.19
C VAL A 36 5.68 -3.21 3.21
N ASN A 37 6.93 -2.85 2.99
CA ASN A 37 8.06 -3.12 3.87
C ASN A 37 8.61 -1.83 4.52
N THR A 38 9.63 -1.97 5.36
CA THR A 38 10.24 -0.83 6.06
C THR A 38 11.17 0.01 5.20
N ASP A 39 11.55 -0.48 4.02
CA ASP A 39 12.53 0.08 3.10
C ASP A 39 12.05 0.19 1.64
N ARG A 40 10.84 -0.37 1.36
CA ARG A 40 10.30 -0.44 0.00
C ARG A 40 8.80 -0.71 -0.02
N VAL A 41 8.19 -0.45 -1.15
CA VAL A 41 6.85 -0.91 -1.52
C VAL A 41 6.96 -1.73 -2.80
N ASN A 42 6.35 -2.92 -2.81
CA ASN A 42 6.32 -3.79 -3.96
C ASN A 42 4.92 -3.80 -4.56
N LEU A 43 4.83 -3.61 -5.86
CA LEU A 43 3.60 -3.67 -6.63
C LEU A 43 3.66 -4.85 -7.59
N ALA A 44 2.62 -5.67 -7.61
CA ALA A 44 2.40 -6.66 -8.65
C ALA A 44 1.08 -6.34 -9.37
N ILE A 45 1.13 -6.24 -10.68
CA ILE A 45 -0.01 -5.95 -11.54
C ILE A 45 -0.49 -7.24 -12.20
N VAL A 46 -1.79 -7.50 -12.09
CA VAL A 46 -2.42 -8.72 -12.62
C VAL A 46 -3.69 -8.39 -13.40
N ASP A 47 -4.07 -9.29 -14.32
CA ASP A 47 -5.36 -9.20 -14.99
C ASP A 47 -6.49 -9.84 -14.14
N ARG A 48 -7.73 -9.77 -14.63
CA ARG A 48 -8.91 -10.33 -13.96
C ARG A 48 -8.84 -11.83 -13.69
N TYR A 49 -7.97 -12.57 -14.37
CA TYR A 49 -7.76 -14.00 -14.20
C TYR A 49 -6.59 -14.31 -13.24
N GLY A 50 -5.96 -13.30 -12.66
CA GLY A 50 -4.80 -13.43 -11.77
C GLY A 50 -3.48 -13.67 -12.50
N ARG A 51 -3.42 -13.51 -13.84
CA ARG A 51 -2.17 -13.64 -14.58
C ARG A 51 -1.31 -12.43 -14.37
N LEU A 52 -0.06 -12.66 -14.00
CA LEU A 52 0.93 -11.60 -13.78
C LEU A 52 1.17 -10.82 -15.09
N ARG A 53 1.14 -9.52 -15.00
CA ARG A 53 1.40 -8.59 -16.10
C ARG A 53 2.68 -7.81 -15.91
N ASP A 54 2.93 -7.39 -14.66
CA ASP A 54 4.11 -6.61 -14.33
C ASP A 54 4.39 -6.61 -12.82
N VAL A 55 5.64 -6.31 -12.44
CA VAL A 55 6.05 -6.12 -11.05
C VAL A 55 7.02 -4.96 -10.96
N LYS A 56 6.91 -4.14 -9.91
CA LYS A 56 7.85 -3.06 -9.66
C LYS A 56 8.05 -2.82 -8.17
N THR A 57 9.30 -2.54 -7.79
CA THR A 57 9.69 -2.16 -6.43
C THR A 57 10.04 -0.69 -6.39
N PHE A 58 9.52 0.00 -5.38
CA PHE A 58 9.76 1.42 -5.11
C PHE A 58 10.54 1.51 -3.79
N TRP A 59 11.79 1.92 -3.88
CA TRP A 59 12.75 1.89 -2.78
C TRP A 59 12.77 3.18 -1.98
N PHE A 60 12.97 3.07 -0.66
CA PHE A 60 13.26 4.14 0.27
C PHE A 60 14.21 3.67 1.39
N GLU A 61 15.27 2.97 1.01
CA GLU A 61 16.23 2.27 1.90
C GLU A 61 16.82 3.17 2.98
N ASP A 62 17.10 4.43 2.67
CA ASP A 62 17.66 5.39 3.62
C ASP A 62 16.81 5.55 4.87
N VAL A 63 15.50 5.40 4.73
CA VAL A 63 14.54 5.48 5.84
C VAL A 63 14.79 4.40 6.89
N ALA A 64 15.34 3.25 6.50
CA ALA A 64 15.65 2.15 7.41
C ALA A 64 16.94 2.34 8.20
N ARG A 65 17.78 3.37 7.89
CA ARG A 65 19.03 3.65 8.58
C ARG A 65 18.78 4.18 10.01
N LYS A 66 19.68 3.83 10.92
CA LYS A 66 19.65 4.32 12.29
C LYS A 66 19.81 5.84 12.31
N GLY A 67 18.94 6.55 13.05
CA GLY A 67 19.04 8.00 13.19
C GLY A 67 18.50 8.81 12.01
N TYR A 68 17.92 8.18 10.99
CA TYR A 68 17.35 8.91 9.87
C TYR A 68 16.20 9.82 10.33
N PRO A 69 16.18 11.13 9.96
CA PRO A 69 15.19 12.08 10.46
C PRO A 69 13.77 11.71 10.06
N ARG A 70 12.85 11.62 11.05
CA ARG A 70 11.45 11.22 10.84
C ARG A 70 10.73 12.04 9.77
N ARG A 71 10.96 13.34 9.73
CA ARG A 71 10.34 14.23 8.72
C ARG A 71 10.80 13.87 7.31
N LYS A 72 12.11 13.65 7.11
CA LYS A 72 12.66 13.21 5.82
C LYS A 72 12.16 11.83 5.43
N ALA A 73 12.11 10.89 6.38
CA ALA A 73 11.55 9.56 6.16
C ALA A 73 10.11 9.60 5.63
N ARG A 74 9.29 10.45 6.24
CA ARG A 74 7.89 10.63 5.83
C ARG A 74 7.76 11.17 4.40
N ILE A 75 8.65 12.08 4.02
CA ILE A 75 8.69 12.63 2.67
C ILE A 75 9.09 11.54 1.66
N LEU A 76 10.17 10.79 1.90
CA LEU A 76 10.65 9.75 0.99
C LEU A 76 9.60 8.64 0.80
N VAL A 77 9.01 8.15 1.88
CA VAL A 77 7.92 7.18 1.82
C VAL A 77 6.74 7.73 1.02
N GLY A 78 6.40 9.00 1.26
CA GLY A 78 5.33 9.68 0.53
C GLY A 78 5.60 9.81 -0.98
N ILE A 79 6.85 10.04 -1.38
CA ILE A 79 7.29 10.07 -2.79
C ILE A 79 7.15 8.68 -3.40
N ALA A 80 7.73 7.65 -2.78
CA ALA A 80 7.68 6.27 -3.29
C ALA A 80 6.23 5.76 -3.46
N ILE A 81 5.34 6.08 -2.53
CA ILE A 81 3.91 5.77 -2.64
C ILE A 81 3.27 6.51 -3.82
N HIS A 82 3.60 7.78 -4.00
CA HIS A 82 3.06 8.57 -5.11
C HIS A 82 3.53 8.01 -6.46
N GLU A 83 4.81 7.70 -6.61
CA GLU A 83 5.37 7.07 -7.80
C GLU A 83 4.73 5.71 -8.09
N MET A 84 4.51 4.89 -7.06
CA MET A 84 3.81 3.61 -7.19
C MET A 84 2.37 3.80 -7.70
N LEU A 85 1.62 4.77 -7.17
CA LEU A 85 0.25 5.04 -7.59
C LEU A 85 0.18 5.58 -9.01
N GLN A 86 1.10 6.47 -9.37
CA GLN A 86 1.24 6.99 -10.72
C GLN A 86 1.54 5.85 -11.71
N TYR A 87 2.48 4.98 -11.36
CA TYR A 87 2.82 3.80 -12.15
C TYR A 87 1.62 2.86 -12.32
N ALA A 88 0.94 2.53 -11.22
CA ALA A 88 -0.26 1.70 -11.26
C ALA A 88 -1.35 2.30 -12.17
N TYR A 89 -1.59 3.61 -12.07
CA TYR A 89 -2.55 4.31 -12.91
C TYR A 89 -2.21 4.21 -14.40
N HIS A 90 -0.97 4.51 -14.78
CA HIS A 90 -0.51 4.45 -16.18
C HIS A 90 -0.58 3.05 -16.77
N HIS A 91 -0.46 2.01 -15.94
CA HIS A 91 -0.64 0.62 -16.35
C HIS A 91 -2.10 0.15 -16.33
N GLY A 92 -3.05 1.06 -16.09
CA GLY A 92 -4.47 0.74 -16.11
C GLY A 92 -4.97 -0.06 -14.91
N VAL A 93 -4.33 0.10 -13.75
CA VAL A 93 -4.81 -0.49 -12.49
C VAL A 93 -5.98 0.34 -11.96
N ARG A 94 -7.14 -0.30 -11.80
CA ARG A 94 -8.34 0.34 -11.22
C ARG A 94 -8.56 0.04 -9.75
N THR A 95 -8.01 -1.06 -9.26
CA THR A 95 -8.16 -1.49 -7.87
C THR A 95 -6.83 -1.99 -7.33
N LEU A 96 -6.43 -1.48 -6.16
CA LEU A 96 -5.29 -1.95 -5.39
C LEU A 96 -5.75 -2.77 -4.20
N PHE A 97 -5.16 -3.92 -4.03
CA PHE A 97 -5.35 -4.78 -2.87
C PHE A 97 -4.18 -4.59 -1.90
N LEU A 98 -4.51 -4.31 -0.65
CA LEU A 98 -3.56 -4.12 0.44
C LEU A 98 -3.80 -5.16 1.52
N GLU A 99 -2.78 -5.43 2.32
CA GLU A 99 -2.96 -6.20 3.56
C GLU A 99 -3.87 -5.45 4.54
N ASN A 100 -4.75 -6.19 5.22
CA ASN A 100 -5.67 -5.59 6.18
C ASN A 100 -4.93 -5.01 7.39
N PRO A 101 -4.99 -3.68 7.62
CA PRO A 101 -4.27 -3.03 8.73
C PRO A 101 -4.75 -3.48 10.12
N SER A 102 -5.99 -3.94 10.25
CA SER A 102 -6.54 -4.43 11.52
C SER A 102 -5.85 -5.71 11.96
N VAL A 103 -5.52 -6.61 11.02
CA VAL A 103 -4.75 -7.83 11.28
C VAL A 103 -3.30 -7.47 11.60
N LEU A 104 -2.71 -6.54 10.86
CA LEU A 104 -1.37 -6.02 11.13
C LEU A 104 -1.30 -5.28 12.47
N GLY A 105 -2.36 -4.62 12.91
CA GLY A 105 -2.46 -3.95 14.22
C GLY A 105 -2.24 -4.91 15.40
N LYS A 106 -2.84 -6.09 15.36
CA LYS A 106 -2.65 -7.13 16.38
C LYS A 106 -1.22 -7.68 16.37
N LEU A 107 -0.64 -7.91 15.19
CA LEU A 107 0.75 -8.34 15.05
C LEU A 107 1.75 -7.27 15.56
N ARG A 108 1.42 -5.99 15.43
CA ARG A 108 2.27 -4.87 15.88
C ARG A 108 2.40 -4.78 17.39
N LEU A 109 1.35 -5.07 18.15
CA LEU A 109 1.42 -5.12 19.61
C LEU A 109 2.43 -6.17 20.08
N LEU A 110 2.60 -7.26 19.31
CA LEU A 110 3.61 -8.29 19.54
C LEU A 110 5.01 -7.87 19.07
N TRP A 111 5.13 -6.84 18.23
CA TRP A 111 6.39 -6.38 17.65
C TRP A 111 6.99 -5.17 18.39
N ILE A 112 6.20 -4.46 19.19
CA ILE A 112 6.71 -3.36 20.02
C ILE A 112 7.45 -3.98 21.19
N LYS A 113 8.77 -3.79 21.22
CA LYS A 113 9.64 -4.25 22.30
C LYS A 113 9.96 -3.09 23.24
N ASP A 114 9.82 -3.35 24.54
CA ASP A 114 9.99 -2.32 25.55
C ASP A 114 11.45 -1.90 25.79
N GLY A 115 11.63 -0.59 25.95
CA GLY A 115 12.62 0.15 26.74
C GLY A 115 14.12 0.04 26.42
N LYS A 116 14.65 -0.99 25.78
CA LYS A 116 16.09 -1.14 25.54
C LYS A 116 16.54 -0.41 24.26
N ILE A 117 17.77 0.13 24.25
CA ILE A 117 18.36 0.90 23.12
C ILE A 117 18.31 0.11 21.81
N LEU A 118 18.50 -1.21 21.85
CA LEU A 118 18.36 -2.12 20.70
C LEU A 118 16.95 -2.14 20.11
N HIS A 119 15.93 -1.84 20.91
CA HIS A 119 14.53 -1.84 20.47
C HIS A 119 14.07 -0.52 19.83
N ARG A 120 14.82 0.58 20.00
CA ARG A 120 14.49 1.88 19.36
C ARG A 120 14.45 1.79 17.83
N ASN A 121 15.41 1.08 17.22
CA ASN A 121 15.45 0.92 15.76
C ASN A 121 14.31 0.04 15.26
N TYR A 122 13.95 -0.98 16.02
CA TYR A 122 12.82 -1.84 15.71
C TYR A 122 11.50 -1.08 15.79
N ASN A 123 11.28 -0.35 16.87
CA ASN A 123 10.08 0.47 17.05
C ASN A 123 9.98 1.59 16.02
N TRP A 124 11.11 2.14 15.58
CA TRP A 124 11.19 3.10 14.48
C TRP A 124 10.74 2.47 13.14
N LYS A 125 11.28 1.32 12.78
CA LYS A 125 10.88 0.58 11.56
C LYS A 125 9.40 0.26 11.55
N VAL A 126 8.85 -0.18 12.68
CA VAL A 126 7.40 -0.44 12.82
C VAL A 126 6.58 0.84 12.66
N SER A 127 7.06 1.97 13.17
CA SER A 127 6.39 3.27 13.00
C SER A 127 6.38 3.74 11.55
N VAL A 128 7.51 3.60 10.83
CA VAL A 128 7.60 3.91 9.40
C VAL A 128 6.66 3.03 8.58
N PHE A 129 6.69 1.73 8.84
CA PHE A 129 5.78 0.78 8.21
C PHE A 129 4.30 1.15 8.39
N ARG A 130 3.92 1.52 9.63
CA ARG A 130 2.57 2.00 9.94
C ARG A 130 2.19 3.24 9.14
N ASN A 131 3.09 4.23 9.10
CA ASN A 131 2.84 5.48 8.38
C ASN A 131 2.68 5.24 6.88
N SER A 132 3.51 4.37 6.29
CA SER A 132 3.41 3.99 4.87
C SER A 132 2.03 3.39 4.54
N ILE A 133 1.53 2.48 5.37
CA ILE A 133 0.21 1.87 5.17
C ILE A 133 -0.91 2.91 5.34
N ILE A 134 -0.80 3.78 6.36
CA ILE A 134 -1.81 4.82 6.61
C ILE A 134 -1.84 5.82 5.45
N GLU A 135 -0.69 6.25 4.95
CA GLU A 135 -0.61 7.17 3.82
C GLU A 135 -1.15 6.57 2.53
N MET A 136 -0.88 5.30 2.26
CA MET A 136 -1.52 4.59 1.15
C MET A 136 -3.03 4.49 1.29
N ARG A 137 -3.49 4.16 2.50
CA ARG A 137 -4.92 3.95 2.78
C ARG A 137 -5.74 5.22 2.63
N ALA A 138 -5.17 6.34 3.08
CA ALA A 138 -6.02 7.47 3.35
C ALA A 138 -6.35 8.29 2.11
N ILE A 139 -5.43 8.37 1.07
CA ILE A 139 -5.59 9.66 0.45
C ILE A 139 -5.08 9.73 -0.97
N LYS A 140 -3.91 9.19 -1.24
CA LYS A 140 -3.27 9.38 -2.55
C LYS A 140 -3.94 8.57 -3.67
N THR A 141 -4.57 7.43 -3.35
CA THR A 141 -5.30 6.62 -4.34
C THR A 141 -6.48 7.39 -4.95
N LEU A 142 -7.11 8.27 -4.17
CA LEU A 142 -8.22 9.09 -4.64
C LEU A 142 -7.78 10.07 -5.74
N LEU A 143 -6.52 10.54 -5.70
CA LEU A 143 -5.95 11.41 -6.74
C LEU A 143 -5.93 10.76 -8.12
N TYR A 144 -5.91 9.44 -8.17
CA TYR A 144 -5.87 8.63 -9.39
C TYR A 144 -7.18 7.88 -9.67
N SER A 145 -8.23 8.11 -8.88
CA SER A 145 -9.48 7.34 -8.93
C SER A 145 -9.24 5.82 -8.86
N ILE A 146 -8.22 5.39 -8.14
CA ILE A 146 -7.92 3.98 -7.86
C ILE A 146 -8.68 3.55 -6.61
N LYS A 147 -9.44 2.46 -6.71
CA LYS A 147 -10.10 1.84 -5.56
C LYS A 147 -9.09 1.07 -4.71
N VAL A 148 -9.28 1.09 -3.40
CA VAL A 148 -8.50 0.27 -2.47
C VAL A 148 -9.42 -0.75 -1.80
N ASP A 149 -8.98 -1.99 -1.73
CA ASP A 149 -9.61 -3.04 -0.93
C ASP A 149 -8.55 -3.79 -0.13
N TYR A 150 -8.98 -4.54 0.90
CA TYR A 150 -8.09 -5.18 1.85
C TYR A 150 -8.25 -6.70 1.83
N VAL A 151 -7.12 -7.39 1.90
CA VAL A 151 -7.05 -8.85 1.97
C VAL A 151 -6.42 -9.32 3.28
N ASN A 152 -6.74 -10.54 3.68
CA ASN A 152 -6.10 -11.16 4.84
C ASN A 152 -4.65 -11.56 4.46
N PRO A 153 -3.63 -11.08 5.19
CA PRO A 153 -2.24 -11.35 4.90
C PRO A 153 -1.77 -12.77 5.29
N LYS A 154 -2.62 -13.57 5.94
CA LYS A 154 -2.23 -14.91 6.41
C LYS A 154 -1.73 -15.78 5.26
N GLY A 155 -0.47 -16.23 5.33
CA GLY A 155 0.15 -17.10 4.34
C GLY A 155 0.62 -16.43 3.04
N THR A 156 0.71 -15.09 2.98
CA THR A 156 1.30 -14.39 1.83
C THR A 156 2.83 -14.39 1.83
N THR A 157 3.48 -14.70 2.94
CA THR A 157 4.92 -14.47 3.11
C THR A 157 5.77 -15.72 3.36
N ARG A 158 5.21 -16.84 3.85
CA ARG A 158 5.96 -18.04 4.26
C ARG A 158 5.16 -19.33 4.10
N SER A 159 4.31 -19.43 3.10
CA SER A 159 3.54 -20.63 2.81
C SER A 159 4.18 -21.45 1.69
N LYS A 160 3.77 -22.71 1.55
CA LYS A 160 4.13 -23.54 0.41
C LYS A 160 3.72 -22.88 -0.92
N GLU A 161 2.50 -22.32 -0.96
CA GLU A 161 1.98 -21.54 -2.08
C GLU A 161 2.92 -20.38 -2.46
N HIS A 162 3.47 -19.68 -1.47
CA HIS A 162 4.40 -18.57 -1.70
C HIS A 162 5.69 -19.05 -2.38
N ASN A 163 6.30 -20.14 -1.87
CA ASN A 163 7.55 -20.67 -2.43
C ASN A 163 7.36 -21.20 -3.84
N GLU A 164 6.28 -21.94 -4.09
CA GLU A 164 5.93 -22.45 -5.42
C GLU A 164 5.70 -21.31 -6.41
N THR A 165 4.97 -20.28 -5.99
CA THR A 165 4.68 -19.09 -6.80
C THR A 165 5.94 -18.31 -7.13
N MET A 166 6.84 -18.16 -6.18
CA MET A 166 8.13 -17.49 -6.32
C MET A 166 8.98 -18.14 -7.42
N ILE A 167 9.12 -19.47 -7.35
CA ILE A 167 9.88 -20.25 -8.33
C ILE A 167 9.22 -20.20 -9.70
N LYS A 168 7.91 -20.47 -9.76
CA LYS A 168 7.15 -20.53 -11.02
C LYS A 168 7.20 -19.23 -11.82
N ASN A 169 7.18 -18.09 -11.16
CA ASN A 169 7.13 -16.78 -11.82
C ASN A 169 8.49 -16.05 -11.84
N GLY A 170 9.55 -16.65 -11.28
CA GLY A 170 10.88 -16.00 -11.20
C GLY A 170 10.88 -14.71 -10.36
N LEU A 171 10.04 -14.65 -9.31
CA LEU A 171 9.88 -13.48 -8.47
C LEU A 171 10.74 -13.57 -7.21
N ASP A 172 11.08 -12.40 -6.64
CA ASP A 172 11.62 -12.35 -5.28
C ASP A 172 10.52 -12.53 -4.23
N LYS A 173 10.91 -12.67 -2.96
CA LYS A 173 10.02 -12.90 -1.83
C LYS A 173 8.93 -11.82 -1.69
N HIS A 174 9.26 -10.56 -1.90
CA HIS A 174 8.37 -9.44 -1.64
C HIS A 174 7.43 -9.18 -2.82
N THR A 175 7.93 -9.27 -4.05
CA THR A 175 7.09 -9.20 -5.24
C THR A 175 6.14 -10.40 -5.32
N THR A 176 6.55 -11.58 -4.83
CA THR A 176 5.66 -12.74 -4.68
C THR A 176 4.54 -12.47 -3.67
N SER A 177 4.86 -11.84 -2.52
CA SER A 177 3.84 -11.43 -1.55
C SER A 177 2.84 -10.46 -2.18
N ALA A 178 3.31 -9.45 -2.90
CA ALA A 178 2.46 -8.50 -3.62
C ALA A 178 1.56 -9.21 -4.65
N TYR A 179 2.11 -10.16 -5.41
CA TYR A 179 1.33 -10.95 -6.36
C TYR A 179 0.23 -11.79 -5.69
N LEU A 180 0.54 -12.48 -4.59
CA LEU A 180 -0.45 -13.27 -3.85
C LEU A 180 -1.55 -12.40 -3.24
N ILE A 181 -1.22 -11.19 -2.79
CA ILE A 181 -2.20 -10.21 -2.33
C ILE A 181 -3.17 -9.86 -3.47
N ALA A 182 -2.66 -9.60 -4.69
CA ALA A 182 -3.48 -9.30 -5.85
C ALA A 182 -4.43 -10.46 -6.21
N VAL A 183 -3.91 -11.68 -6.30
CA VAL A 183 -4.69 -12.88 -6.65
C VAL A 183 -5.79 -13.15 -5.63
N ARG A 184 -5.50 -13.02 -4.34
CA ARG A 184 -6.49 -13.18 -3.25
C ARG A 184 -7.59 -12.12 -3.31
N GLY A 185 -7.21 -10.87 -3.61
CA GLY A 185 -8.16 -9.79 -3.80
C GLY A 185 -9.15 -10.07 -4.92
N ILE A 186 -8.67 -10.55 -6.07
CA ILE A 186 -9.53 -10.93 -7.20
C ILE A 186 -10.46 -12.07 -6.83
N LYS A 187 -9.97 -13.13 -6.21
CA LYS A 187 -10.79 -14.27 -5.78
C LYS A 187 -11.92 -13.82 -4.86
N ARG A 188 -11.62 -12.94 -3.90
CA ARG A 188 -12.63 -12.38 -2.98
C ARG A 188 -13.67 -11.56 -3.73
N HIS A 189 -13.28 -10.69 -4.67
CA HIS A 189 -14.21 -9.92 -5.50
C HIS A 189 -15.14 -10.82 -6.32
N ALA A 190 -14.60 -11.87 -6.93
CA ALA A 190 -15.39 -12.84 -7.69
C ALA A 190 -16.41 -13.58 -6.83
N MET A 191 -16.07 -13.93 -5.59
CA MET A 191 -17.00 -14.55 -4.64
C MET A 191 -18.12 -13.59 -4.22
N MET A 192 -17.79 -12.32 -3.95
CA MET A 192 -18.80 -11.33 -3.58
C MET A 192 -19.80 -11.08 -4.71
N LEU A 193 -19.36 -11.01 -5.95
CA LEU A 193 -20.25 -10.84 -7.10
C LEU A 193 -21.21 -12.04 -7.29
N LYS A 194 -20.76 -13.27 -6.99
CA LYS A 194 -21.61 -14.48 -7.04
C LYS A 194 -22.62 -14.55 -5.89
N ALA A 195 -22.37 -13.87 -4.77
CA ALA A 195 -23.28 -13.85 -3.63
C ALA A 195 -24.39 -12.80 -3.74
N ILE A 196 -24.35 -11.93 -4.74
CA ILE A 196 -25.32 -10.84 -4.97
C ILE A 196 -26.31 -11.21 -6.10
N VAL A 197 -26.00 -12.27 -6.85
CA VAL A 197 -26.85 -12.86 -7.90
C VAL A 197 -27.56 -14.10 -7.37
#